data_ac381154aeaac156ef101b873dd108e8
#
_entry.id   ac381154aeaac156ef101b873dd108e8
#
_cell.length_a   1.000
_cell.length_b   1.000
_cell.length_c   1.000
_cell.angle_alpha   90.00
_cell.angle_beta   90.00
_cell.angle_gamma   90.00
#
_symmetry.space_group_name_H-M   'P 1'
#
loop_
_entity.id
_entity.type
_entity.pdbx_description
1 polymer ?
#
loop_
_entity_poly.entity_id
_entity_poly.type
_entity_poly.pdbx_seq_one_letter_code
_entity_poly.pdbx_strand_id
1 'polypeptide(L)'
;MTRLLSSLLAATEAPPFAVIHREHESTLDVLVGDIVDVDRLADIPLGDAEVLALVPFRQVRERGFAAHDDDAPIRCLVVRERESVDVDDAVRLLPRHPVIVDDLDVDVTDEQYAAIVRRVIDGEIGRGEGANFVIRREFTGSTDAAPATAVLGWLRALLEHESGAYWTFALCTPGLAAAGATPERHVSSIDGVVSMNPISGTFRHGDAGRDEADRDDDAFLAFLDDVKEREELVMVVDEELKMMSAVCREGGRIRGPFLKRMSRLTHTEYLLEGRSALDPREVLRRTMFAPTVTGSPMGNACAVIARHETTPRGYYAGVLARFTPRRGGVDLDAPILIRTAYLDGAGRVRVPVGATLVRHSDPAGEVAETRAKAAGILTALGALPRGAAPRRGIDADRLETLLDARNDHLAAFWRAPQAARPSRHASAIVIDAGDDFTTMLAHQLGHLGVEARVVPWHEASDEASEDLVVFGPGPGDPRDPDDPRVARLRRLITIRLASGRSMLAVCLSHQVLADLAGLAIAPLPTPRQGVQLEVELFGERAAIGFYNTFAALAPSGSETPLLGLEVAADATTGIVHALRGSGVASVQGHLESVTSPDGLATLERLLDDVLAGQTRFPAVAGSTHAGG
;
A
#
# COMPACT_ATOMS: atom_id res chain seq x y z
N MET A 1 10.68 37.62 -12.39
CA MET A 1 9.54 38.53 -12.13
C MET A 1 8.38 37.70 -11.63
N THR A 2 7.91 37.96 -10.43
CA THR A 2 6.88 37.15 -9.72
C THR A 2 5.47 37.68 -10.02
N ARG A 3 5.10 37.76 -11.31
CA ARG A 3 3.86 38.43 -11.76
C ARG A 3 2.59 37.72 -11.28
N LEU A 4 2.54 36.41 -11.48
CA LEU A 4 1.32 35.65 -11.19
C LEU A 4 1.06 35.53 -9.69
N LEU A 5 2.10 35.22 -8.91
CA LEU A 5 2.01 35.20 -7.44
C LEU A 5 1.61 36.56 -6.89
N SER A 6 2.22 37.67 -7.38
CA SER A 6 1.87 39.04 -6.96
C SER A 6 0.41 39.40 -7.30
N SER A 7 -0.08 38.93 -8.47
CA SER A 7 -1.48 39.14 -8.85
C SER A 7 -2.45 38.41 -7.93
N LEU A 8 -2.15 37.17 -7.55
CA LEU A 8 -2.96 36.38 -6.62
C LEU A 8 -3.05 37.08 -5.24
N LEU A 9 -1.92 37.61 -4.76
CA LEU A 9 -1.85 38.30 -3.47
C LEU A 9 -2.58 39.64 -3.44
N ALA A 10 -2.70 40.32 -4.61
CA ALA A 10 -3.39 41.59 -4.74
C ALA A 10 -4.89 41.45 -5.06
N ALA A 11 -5.35 40.26 -5.43
CA ALA A 11 -6.73 40.03 -5.84
C ALA A 11 -7.69 40.04 -4.64
N THR A 12 -8.79 40.79 -4.75
CA THR A 12 -9.89 40.79 -3.76
C THR A 12 -10.62 39.41 -3.80
N GLU A 13 -10.81 38.87 -4.98
CA GLU A 13 -11.28 37.52 -5.22
C GLU A 13 -10.23 36.81 -6.08
N ALA A 14 -9.50 35.88 -5.48
CA ALA A 14 -8.49 35.11 -6.22
C ALA A 14 -9.17 34.10 -7.16
N PRO A 15 -8.72 33.98 -8.42
CA PRO A 15 -9.14 32.87 -9.27
C PRO A 15 -8.72 31.54 -8.64
N PRO A 16 -9.25 30.40 -9.09
CA PRO A 16 -8.76 29.09 -8.65
C PRO A 16 -7.27 28.96 -8.94
N PHE A 17 -6.50 28.55 -7.92
CA PHE A 17 -5.05 28.44 -8.03
C PHE A 17 -4.49 27.27 -7.19
N ALA A 18 -3.27 26.87 -7.53
CA ALA A 18 -2.40 26.08 -6.69
C ALA A 18 -0.98 26.63 -6.70
N VAL A 19 -0.28 26.51 -5.57
CA VAL A 19 1.15 26.79 -5.43
C VAL A 19 1.80 25.53 -4.90
N ILE A 20 2.83 25.03 -5.59
CA ILE A 20 3.45 23.73 -5.31
C ILE A 20 4.96 23.89 -5.27
N HIS A 21 5.57 23.49 -4.16
CA HIS A 21 7.02 23.28 -4.02
C HIS A 21 7.29 21.78 -3.92
N ARG A 22 8.23 21.28 -4.72
CA ARG A 22 8.67 19.87 -4.68
C ARG A 22 10.00 19.74 -3.96
N GLU A 23 10.19 18.63 -3.30
CA GLU A 23 11.44 18.31 -2.61
C GLU A 23 12.65 18.50 -3.54
N HIS A 24 13.71 19.09 -3.02
CA HIS A 24 14.97 19.37 -3.74
C HIS A 24 14.89 20.40 -4.89
N GLU A 25 13.73 20.98 -5.20
CA GLU A 25 13.64 22.07 -6.17
C GLU A 25 13.88 23.42 -5.48
N SER A 26 14.59 24.34 -6.16
CA SER A 26 14.80 25.71 -5.69
C SER A 26 13.64 26.64 -6.03
N THR A 27 12.68 26.17 -6.82
CA THR A 27 11.52 26.94 -7.29
C THR A 27 10.21 26.28 -6.86
N LEU A 28 9.17 27.09 -6.76
CA LEU A 28 7.80 26.63 -6.66
C LEU A 28 7.01 27.00 -7.92
N ASP A 29 6.03 26.18 -8.26
CA ASP A 29 5.11 26.41 -9.36
C ASP A 29 3.84 27.11 -8.85
N VAL A 30 3.47 28.21 -9.47
CA VAL A 30 2.19 28.90 -9.31
C VAL A 30 1.30 28.57 -10.52
N LEU A 31 0.19 27.93 -10.27
CA LEU A 31 -0.77 27.46 -11.27
C LEU A 31 -2.09 28.20 -11.11
N VAL A 32 -2.65 28.75 -12.18
CA VAL A 32 -3.98 29.39 -12.20
C VAL A 32 -4.79 28.78 -13.34
N GLY A 33 -6.08 28.52 -13.12
CA GLY A 33 -6.90 27.87 -14.15
C GLY A 33 -8.37 27.82 -13.80
N ASP A 34 -9.09 26.97 -14.53
CA ASP A 34 -10.52 26.73 -14.34
C ASP A 34 -10.77 25.44 -13.59
N ILE A 35 -11.86 25.40 -12.84
CA ILE A 35 -12.31 24.19 -12.16
C ILE A 35 -13.28 23.42 -13.05
N VAL A 36 -13.00 22.14 -13.18
CA VAL A 36 -13.88 21.14 -13.79
C VAL A 36 -14.03 20.00 -12.78
N ASP A 37 -15.22 19.79 -12.28
CA ASP A 37 -15.52 18.68 -11.40
C ASP A 37 -15.99 17.47 -12.24
N VAL A 38 -15.45 16.28 -11.94
CA VAL A 38 -15.81 15.01 -12.62
C VAL A 38 -16.04 13.91 -11.58
N ASP A 39 -16.80 12.87 -11.97
CA ASP A 39 -17.16 11.79 -11.06
C ASP A 39 -16.21 10.59 -11.11
N ARG A 40 -15.51 10.42 -12.24
CA ARG A 40 -14.67 9.23 -12.49
C ARG A 40 -13.26 9.63 -12.90
N LEU A 41 -12.28 8.83 -12.53
CA LEU A 41 -10.87 9.04 -12.93
C LEU A 41 -10.70 9.09 -14.45
N ALA A 42 -11.44 8.26 -15.18
CA ALA A 42 -11.39 8.24 -16.64
C ALA A 42 -11.83 9.56 -17.28
N ASP A 43 -12.63 10.38 -16.58
CA ASP A 43 -13.19 11.63 -17.06
C ASP A 43 -12.30 12.85 -16.75
N ILE A 44 -11.17 12.66 -16.06
CA ILE A 44 -10.17 13.72 -15.85
C ILE A 44 -9.76 14.28 -17.23
N PRO A 45 -9.89 15.60 -17.46
CA PRO A 45 -9.74 16.21 -18.80
C PRO A 45 -8.27 16.30 -19.23
N LEU A 46 -7.69 15.19 -19.69
CA LEU A 46 -6.34 15.18 -20.25
C LEU A 46 -6.34 15.70 -21.69
N GLY A 47 -5.43 16.64 -21.98
CA GLY A 47 -5.28 17.26 -23.27
C GLY A 47 -3.94 17.98 -23.37
N ASP A 48 -3.92 19.15 -24.03
CA ASP A 48 -2.71 19.98 -24.15
C ASP A 48 -2.43 20.83 -22.91
N ALA A 49 -3.42 20.99 -22.02
CA ALA A 49 -3.25 21.71 -20.76
C ALA A 49 -2.82 20.77 -19.65
N GLU A 50 -2.03 21.30 -18.73
CA GLU A 50 -1.72 20.65 -17.46
C GLU A 50 -2.98 20.60 -16.58
N VAL A 51 -3.18 19.50 -15.85
CA VAL A 51 -4.32 19.31 -14.94
C VAL A 51 -3.82 18.92 -13.55
N LEU A 52 -4.31 19.63 -12.55
CA LEU A 52 -4.11 19.25 -11.15
C LEU A 52 -5.45 18.77 -10.57
N ALA A 53 -5.54 17.48 -10.25
CA ALA A 53 -6.77 16.84 -9.80
C ALA A 53 -6.70 16.47 -8.31
N LEU A 54 -7.63 16.98 -7.50
CA LEU A 54 -7.87 16.47 -6.15
C LEU A 54 -8.78 15.25 -6.27
N VAL A 55 -8.28 14.10 -5.90
CA VAL A 55 -8.99 12.82 -5.96
C VAL A 55 -9.42 12.44 -4.55
N PRO A 56 -10.73 12.36 -4.23
CA PRO A 56 -11.21 12.03 -2.90
C PRO A 56 -11.09 10.54 -2.58
N PHE A 57 -11.05 10.19 -1.30
CA PHE A 57 -10.92 8.80 -0.84
C PHE A 57 -12.07 7.91 -1.35
N ARG A 58 -13.27 8.45 -1.51
CA ARG A 58 -14.42 7.68 -2.02
C ARG A 58 -14.18 7.01 -3.38
N GLN A 59 -13.15 7.48 -4.16
CA GLN A 59 -12.82 6.91 -5.46
C GLN A 59 -12.34 5.45 -5.40
N VAL A 60 -12.00 4.90 -4.23
CA VAL A 60 -11.76 3.45 -4.06
C VAL A 60 -12.97 2.61 -4.53
N ARG A 61 -14.17 3.21 -4.58
CA ARG A 61 -15.38 2.59 -5.10
C ARG A 61 -15.30 2.24 -6.59
N GLU A 62 -14.45 2.93 -7.38
CA GLU A 62 -14.16 2.54 -8.76
C GLU A 62 -13.44 1.18 -8.87
N ARG A 63 -12.84 0.71 -7.77
CA ARG A 63 -12.28 -0.64 -7.64
C ARG A 63 -13.26 -1.63 -6.98
N GLY A 64 -14.47 -1.21 -6.66
CA GLY A 64 -15.46 -2.03 -5.96
C GLY A 64 -15.28 -2.08 -4.44
N PHE A 65 -14.40 -1.25 -3.84
CA PHE A 65 -14.14 -1.23 -2.41
C PHE A 65 -15.12 -0.34 -1.65
N ALA A 66 -15.32 -0.64 -0.36
CA ALA A 66 -16.22 0.12 0.50
C ALA A 66 -15.64 1.49 0.86
N ALA A 67 -16.46 2.52 0.83
CA ALA A 67 -16.17 3.83 1.40
C ALA A 67 -17.48 4.57 1.72
N HIS A 68 -17.46 5.41 2.76
CA HIS A 68 -18.52 6.40 2.95
C HIS A 68 -18.55 7.36 1.77
N ASP A 69 -19.73 7.59 1.23
CA ASP A 69 -19.94 8.52 0.13
C ASP A 69 -20.31 9.90 0.67
N ASP A 70 -19.57 10.92 0.28
CA ASP A 70 -19.77 12.31 0.64
C ASP A 70 -20.03 13.20 -0.58
N ASP A 71 -20.25 12.56 -1.74
CA ASP A 71 -20.41 13.23 -3.03
C ASP A 71 -19.26 14.18 -3.42
N ALA A 72 -18.11 14.08 -2.73
CA ALA A 72 -16.93 14.87 -3.08
C ALA A 72 -16.48 14.55 -4.52
N PRO A 73 -16.44 15.52 -5.45
CA PRO A 73 -16.04 15.29 -6.82
C PRO A 73 -14.52 15.08 -6.94
N ILE A 74 -14.07 14.49 -8.02
CA ILE A 74 -12.69 14.69 -8.48
C ILE A 74 -12.63 16.11 -9.00
N ARG A 75 -11.92 16.99 -8.31
CA ARG A 75 -11.85 18.41 -8.64
C ARG A 75 -10.59 18.72 -9.43
N CYS A 76 -10.74 19.08 -10.69
CA CYS A 76 -9.66 19.33 -11.62
C CYS A 76 -9.45 20.84 -11.80
N LEU A 77 -8.25 21.33 -11.47
CA LEU A 77 -7.77 22.63 -11.92
C LEU A 77 -7.11 22.45 -13.28
N VAL A 78 -7.80 22.87 -14.35
CA VAL A 78 -7.26 22.91 -15.72
C VAL A 78 -6.44 24.17 -15.86
N VAL A 79 -5.13 24.03 -15.96
CA VAL A 79 -4.17 25.15 -15.88
C VAL A 79 -4.21 25.99 -17.14
N ARG A 80 -4.40 27.30 -16.97
CA ARG A 80 -4.32 28.31 -18.03
C ARG A 80 -3.00 29.07 -18.01
N GLU A 81 -2.53 29.40 -16.80
CA GLU A 81 -1.29 30.13 -16.59
C GLU A 81 -0.42 29.43 -15.56
N ARG A 82 0.88 29.39 -15.82
CA ARG A 82 1.91 28.85 -14.93
C ARG A 82 3.07 29.82 -14.81
N GLU A 83 3.61 29.95 -13.61
CA GLU A 83 4.84 30.68 -13.32
C GLU A 83 5.68 29.85 -12.35
N SER A 84 6.98 29.72 -12.61
CA SER A 84 7.93 29.17 -11.63
C SER A 84 8.64 30.33 -10.93
N VAL A 85 8.64 30.31 -9.61
CA VAL A 85 9.16 31.38 -8.73
C VAL A 85 10.20 30.76 -7.80
N ASP A 86 11.34 31.45 -7.62
CA ASP A 86 12.31 31.07 -6.62
C ASP A 86 11.68 31.04 -5.22
N VAL A 87 12.00 30.02 -4.40
CA VAL A 87 11.38 29.79 -3.10
C VAL A 87 11.61 30.98 -2.15
N ASP A 88 12.82 31.53 -2.11
CA ASP A 88 13.16 32.67 -1.26
C ASP A 88 12.41 33.93 -1.69
N ASP A 89 12.23 34.15 -3.00
CA ASP A 89 11.44 35.25 -3.51
C ASP A 89 9.95 35.07 -3.18
N ALA A 90 9.43 33.86 -3.29
CA ALA A 90 8.05 33.56 -2.92
C ALA A 90 7.81 33.77 -1.43
N VAL A 91 8.66 33.26 -0.56
CA VAL A 91 8.56 33.45 0.89
C VAL A 91 8.58 34.95 1.28
N ARG A 92 9.37 35.78 0.58
CA ARG A 92 9.38 37.22 0.81
C ARG A 92 8.04 37.89 0.48
N LEU A 93 7.31 37.37 -0.52
CA LEU A 93 6.04 37.92 -1.01
C LEU A 93 4.84 37.42 -0.21
N LEU A 94 4.84 36.14 0.20
CA LEU A 94 3.73 35.50 0.92
C LEU A 94 3.37 36.24 2.21
N PRO A 95 2.09 36.16 2.69
CA PRO A 95 1.60 36.88 3.86
C PRO A 95 2.48 36.63 5.09
N ARG A 96 2.92 37.71 5.75
CA ARG A 96 3.84 37.64 6.91
C ARG A 96 3.11 37.45 8.24
N HIS A 97 1.84 37.89 8.31
CA HIS A 97 1.05 37.73 9.52
C HIS A 97 0.56 36.27 9.60
N PRO A 98 0.80 35.59 10.72
CA PRO A 98 0.30 34.22 10.89
C PRO A 98 -1.23 34.23 10.83
N VAL A 99 -1.82 33.34 10.07
CA VAL A 99 -3.24 33.06 10.11
C VAL A 99 -3.47 31.98 11.16
N ILE A 100 -4.10 32.36 12.24
CA ILE A 100 -4.32 31.50 13.40
C ILE A 100 -5.64 30.76 13.22
N VAL A 101 -5.65 29.50 13.63
CA VAL A 101 -6.85 28.68 13.78
C VAL A 101 -7.24 28.68 15.25
N ASP A 102 -8.45 29.16 15.52
CA ASP A 102 -9.05 29.23 16.84
C ASP A 102 -9.93 28.01 17.12
N ASP A 103 -10.34 27.82 18.36
CA ASP A 103 -11.29 26.81 18.84
C ASP A 103 -10.87 25.36 18.44
N LEU A 104 -9.56 25.06 18.60
CA LEU A 104 -9.04 23.74 18.24
C LEU A 104 -9.66 22.64 19.12
N ASP A 105 -10.33 21.70 18.49
CA ASP A 105 -10.96 20.52 19.10
C ASP A 105 -10.60 19.25 18.30
N VAL A 106 -11.09 18.08 18.74
CA VAL A 106 -10.88 16.80 18.06
C VAL A 106 -12.20 16.03 18.00
N ASP A 107 -12.53 15.47 16.84
CA ASP A 107 -13.78 14.73 16.59
C ASP A 107 -13.90 13.44 17.42
N VAL A 108 -12.75 12.78 17.70
CA VAL A 108 -12.64 11.56 18.49
C VAL A 108 -11.61 11.79 19.58
N THR A 109 -12.05 11.74 20.87
CA THR A 109 -11.14 11.95 22.02
C THR A 109 -10.06 10.86 22.09
N ASP A 110 -9.02 11.09 22.89
CA ASP A 110 -7.95 10.12 23.10
C ASP A 110 -8.48 8.78 23.62
N GLU A 111 -9.40 8.80 24.57
CA GLU A 111 -10.01 7.61 25.16
C GLU A 111 -10.88 6.85 24.14
N GLN A 112 -11.64 7.58 23.33
CA GLN A 112 -12.44 7.00 22.25
C GLN A 112 -11.56 6.38 21.18
N TYR A 113 -10.50 7.08 20.77
CA TYR A 113 -9.56 6.58 19.76
C TYR A 113 -8.83 5.33 20.27
N ALA A 114 -8.34 5.34 21.50
CA ALA A 114 -7.74 4.15 22.12
C ALA A 114 -8.71 2.95 22.19
N ALA A 115 -10.02 3.22 22.41
CA ALA A 115 -11.03 2.16 22.37
C ALA A 115 -11.29 1.64 20.95
N ILE A 116 -11.21 2.49 19.92
CA ILE A 116 -11.29 2.06 18.52
C ILE A 116 -10.08 1.18 18.19
N VAL A 117 -8.87 1.61 18.56
CA VAL A 117 -7.64 0.84 18.35
C VAL A 117 -7.77 -0.58 18.90
N ARG A 118 -8.23 -0.74 20.17
CA ARG A 118 -8.45 -2.07 20.75
C ARG A 118 -9.45 -2.90 19.97
N ARG A 119 -10.59 -2.31 19.54
CA ARG A 119 -11.59 -3.04 18.75
C ARG A 119 -11.05 -3.50 17.41
N VAL A 120 -10.21 -2.70 16.76
CA VAL A 120 -9.59 -3.08 15.47
C VAL A 120 -8.57 -4.21 15.68
N ILE A 121 -7.72 -4.10 16.70
CA ILE A 121 -6.72 -5.15 16.99
C ILE A 121 -7.41 -6.47 17.35
N ASP A 122 -8.34 -6.46 18.29
CA ASP A 122 -8.97 -7.68 18.81
C ASP A 122 -10.03 -8.24 17.84
N GLY A 123 -10.79 -7.34 17.20
CA GLY A 123 -11.95 -7.69 16.40
C GLY A 123 -11.64 -7.93 14.92
N GLU A 124 -10.72 -7.19 14.33
CA GLU A 124 -10.44 -7.26 12.89
C GLU A 124 -9.13 -8.04 12.64
N ILE A 125 -8.01 -7.56 13.16
CA ILE A 125 -6.69 -8.23 13.01
C ILE A 125 -6.72 -9.60 13.67
N GLY A 126 -7.28 -9.69 14.87
CA GLY A 126 -7.40 -10.94 15.62
C GLY A 126 -8.27 -12.01 14.94
N ARG A 127 -9.17 -11.62 14.03
CA ARG A 127 -9.99 -12.54 13.22
C ARG A 127 -9.43 -12.81 11.83
N GLY A 128 -8.31 -12.15 11.46
CA GLY A 128 -7.68 -12.37 10.15
C GLY A 128 -8.26 -11.54 9.01
N GLU A 129 -8.97 -10.46 9.31
CA GLU A 129 -9.48 -9.55 8.29
C GLU A 129 -8.36 -8.83 7.52
N GLY A 130 -7.18 -8.73 8.13
CA GLY A 130 -6.00 -8.16 7.47
C GLY A 130 -4.81 -8.03 8.39
N ALA A 131 -3.69 -7.56 7.83
CA ALA A 131 -2.40 -7.41 8.51
C ALA A 131 -2.31 -6.08 9.27
N ASN A 132 -2.79 -5.02 8.66
CA ASN A 132 -2.78 -3.67 9.20
C ASN A 132 -3.98 -2.86 8.71
N PHE A 133 -4.39 -1.86 9.49
CA PHE A 133 -5.46 -0.93 9.15
C PHE A 133 -5.11 0.48 9.62
N VAL A 134 -5.40 1.49 8.80
CA VAL A 134 -5.22 2.90 9.17
C VAL A 134 -6.56 3.51 9.56
N ILE A 135 -6.69 3.90 10.80
CA ILE A 135 -7.90 4.55 11.32
C ILE A 135 -7.59 6.02 11.60
N ARG A 136 -8.45 6.92 11.12
CA ARG A 136 -8.29 8.35 11.30
C ARG A 136 -9.04 8.90 12.51
N ARG A 137 -8.60 10.06 12.96
CA ARG A 137 -9.38 11.07 13.66
C ARG A 137 -9.07 12.44 13.08
N GLU A 138 -9.75 13.48 13.51
CA GLU A 138 -9.67 14.78 12.90
C GLU A 138 -9.60 15.89 13.94
N PHE A 139 -8.59 16.76 13.81
CA PHE A 139 -8.56 18.03 14.53
C PHE A 139 -9.39 19.06 13.76
N THR A 140 -10.21 19.81 14.47
CA THR A 140 -11.11 20.83 13.89
C THR A 140 -10.88 22.17 14.55
N GLY A 141 -11.16 23.24 13.81
CA GLY A 141 -11.07 24.61 14.32
C GLY A 141 -11.74 25.59 13.38
N SER A 142 -11.53 26.87 13.58
CA SER A 142 -12.11 27.92 12.74
C SER A 142 -11.12 29.05 12.48
N THR A 143 -11.36 29.81 11.39
CA THR A 143 -10.63 31.04 11.08
C THR A 143 -11.55 32.02 10.34
N ASP A 144 -11.43 33.30 10.65
CA ASP A 144 -12.13 34.38 9.93
C ASP A 144 -11.37 34.88 8.69
N ALA A 145 -10.18 34.31 8.43
CA ALA A 145 -9.36 34.71 7.29
C ALA A 145 -9.98 34.24 5.96
N ALA A 146 -9.90 35.09 4.94
CA ALA A 146 -10.31 34.70 3.59
C ALA A 146 -9.49 33.46 3.14
N PRO A 147 -10.13 32.46 2.47
CA PRO A 147 -9.50 31.18 2.17
C PRO A 147 -8.14 31.30 1.44
N ALA A 148 -8.04 32.17 0.43
CA ALA A 148 -6.77 32.37 -0.29
C ALA A 148 -5.68 32.94 0.63
N THR A 149 -6.01 33.90 1.50
CA THR A 149 -5.08 34.48 2.47
C THR A 149 -4.63 33.44 3.50
N ALA A 150 -5.57 32.63 3.99
CA ALA A 150 -5.29 31.58 4.96
C ALA A 150 -4.29 30.57 4.40
N VAL A 151 -4.58 29.94 3.24
CA VAL A 151 -3.72 28.89 2.70
C VAL A 151 -2.35 29.42 2.24
N LEU A 152 -2.27 30.67 1.75
CA LEU A 152 -0.97 31.28 1.39
C LEU A 152 -0.15 31.65 2.63
N GLY A 153 -0.81 32.06 3.74
CA GLY A 153 -0.15 32.25 5.02
C GLY A 153 0.39 30.94 5.62
N TRP A 154 -0.43 29.89 5.58
CA TRP A 154 -0.01 28.55 6.02
C TRP A 154 1.10 27.97 5.13
N LEU A 155 1.01 28.15 3.81
CA LEU A 155 2.07 27.75 2.88
C LEU A 155 3.42 28.39 3.27
N ARG A 156 3.42 29.70 3.56
CA ARG A 156 4.64 30.37 4.04
C ARG A 156 5.20 29.68 5.28
N ALA A 157 4.35 29.44 6.29
CA ALA A 157 4.79 28.80 7.53
C ALA A 157 5.34 27.39 7.28
N LEU A 158 4.74 26.62 6.37
CA LEU A 158 5.24 25.30 5.96
C LEU A 158 6.58 25.41 5.24
N LEU A 159 6.76 26.31 4.27
CA LEU A 159 8.02 26.52 3.55
C LEU A 159 9.16 26.97 4.48
N GLU A 160 8.86 27.75 5.54
CA GLU A 160 9.87 28.23 6.49
C GLU A 160 10.25 27.18 7.56
N HIS A 161 9.36 26.24 7.89
CA HIS A 161 9.50 25.42 9.11
C HIS A 161 9.38 23.91 8.88
N GLU A 162 8.85 23.46 7.74
CA GLU A 162 8.80 22.03 7.41
C GLU A 162 9.93 21.68 6.44
N SER A 163 10.45 20.48 6.55
CA SER A 163 11.52 19.96 5.70
C SER A 163 11.23 18.52 5.29
N GLY A 164 11.82 18.07 4.19
CA GLY A 164 11.71 16.69 3.73
C GLY A 164 10.30 16.31 3.22
N ALA A 165 9.42 17.28 2.97
CA ALA A 165 8.14 17.02 2.33
C ALA A 165 8.33 16.74 0.85
N TYR A 166 7.72 15.68 0.34
CA TYR A 166 7.68 15.39 -1.09
C TYR A 166 7.06 16.55 -1.87
N TRP A 167 5.88 17.03 -1.38
CA TRP A 167 5.30 18.29 -1.83
C TRP A 167 4.90 19.16 -0.64
N THR A 168 5.21 20.46 -0.73
CA THR A 168 4.61 21.51 0.10
C THR A 168 3.72 22.35 -0.79
N PHE A 169 2.43 22.47 -0.46
CA PHE A 169 1.47 23.06 -1.37
C PHE A 169 0.41 23.89 -0.67
N ALA A 170 -0.20 24.80 -1.43
CA ALA A 170 -1.46 25.46 -1.13
C ALA A 170 -2.32 25.45 -2.39
N LEU A 171 -3.63 25.29 -2.21
CA LEU A 171 -4.61 25.43 -3.27
C LEU A 171 -5.86 26.15 -2.75
N CYS A 172 -6.52 26.87 -3.65
CA CYS A 172 -7.78 27.54 -3.37
C CYS A 172 -8.71 27.38 -4.58
N THR A 173 -9.87 26.80 -4.33
CA THR A 173 -10.93 26.55 -5.31
C THR A 173 -12.27 26.99 -4.73
N PRO A 174 -13.34 27.15 -5.50
CA PRO A 174 -14.65 27.47 -4.96
C PRO A 174 -15.09 26.48 -3.87
N GLY A 175 -15.33 26.99 -2.66
CA GLY A 175 -15.81 26.21 -1.50
C GLY A 175 -14.78 25.30 -0.83
N LEU A 176 -13.53 25.23 -1.32
CA LEU A 176 -12.47 24.40 -0.74
C LEU A 176 -11.11 25.05 -0.92
N ALA A 177 -10.40 25.24 0.18
CA ALA A 177 -8.99 25.57 0.16
C ALA A 177 -8.21 24.56 1.01
N ALA A 178 -6.93 24.32 0.70
CA ALA A 178 -6.10 23.41 1.46
C ALA A 178 -4.63 23.84 1.41
N ALA A 179 -3.88 23.53 2.47
CA ALA A 179 -2.44 23.64 2.51
C ALA A 179 -1.83 22.44 3.25
N GLY A 180 -0.70 21.95 2.77
CA GLY A 180 -0.08 20.77 3.34
C GLY A 180 1.40 20.64 3.00
N ALA A 181 2.09 19.78 3.78
CA ALA A 181 3.47 19.34 3.55
C ALA A 181 3.50 17.81 3.63
N THR A 182 3.16 17.17 2.54
CA THR A 182 3.04 15.71 2.47
C THR A 182 4.40 15.06 2.20
N PRO A 183 4.81 14.07 3.01
CA PRO A 183 6.10 13.41 2.82
C PRO A 183 6.09 12.35 1.71
N GLU A 184 4.93 11.89 1.27
CA GLU A 184 4.78 10.61 0.58
C GLU A 184 4.22 10.76 -0.83
N ARG A 185 4.97 10.19 -1.79
CA ARG A 185 4.48 9.95 -3.14
C ARG A 185 3.60 8.71 -3.12
N HIS A 186 2.33 8.86 -3.50
CA HIS A 186 1.50 7.71 -3.79
C HIS A 186 1.99 6.99 -5.04
N VAL A 187 1.96 7.67 -6.16
CA VAL A 187 2.43 7.13 -7.44
C VAL A 187 2.87 8.25 -8.36
N SER A 188 3.95 8.03 -9.10
CA SER A 188 4.27 8.82 -10.27
C SER A 188 4.43 7.91 -11.49
N SER A 189 4.18 8.44 -12.69
CA SER A 189 4.44 7.79 -13.97
C SER A 189 5.08 8.81 -14.89
N ILE A 190 6.40 8.83 -14.94
CA ILE A 190 7.20 9.79 -15.69
C ILE A 190 7.91 9.05 -16.81
N ASP A 191 7.62 9.41 -18.05
CA ASP A 191 8.15 8.72 -19.25
C ASP A 191 7.97 7.19 -19.20
N GLY A 192 6.82 6.74 -18.70
CA GLY A 192 6.48 5.32 -18.55
C GLY A 192 7.22 4.60 -17.41
N VAL A 193 8.01 5.31 -16.60
CA VAL A 193 8.55 4.79 -15.34
C VAL A 193 7.56 5.10 -14.22
N VAL A 194 7.01 4.06 -13.64
CA VAL A 194 6.12 4.16 -12.47
C VAL A 194 6.98 4.04 -11.22
N SER A 195 6.75 4.94 -10.25
CA SER A 195 7.44 4.93 -8.96
C SER A 195 6.47 5.15 -7.82
N MET A 196 6.70 4.46 -6.68
CA MET A 196 5.99 4.61 -5.41
C MET A 196 7.02 4.71 -4.28
N ASN A 197 6.65 5.38 -3.19
CA ASN A 197 7.52 5.53 -2.02
C ASN A 197 6.76 5.17 -0.75
N PRO A 198 6.56 3.88 -0.42
CA PRO A 198 5.97 3.50 0.85
C PRO A 198 6.82 3.98 2.02
N ILE A 199 6.19 4.71 2.92
CA ILE A 199 6.78 5.24 4.14
C ILE A 199 6.11 4.54 5.32
N SER A 200 6.90 3.95 6.23
CA SER A 200 6.40 3.37 7.46
C SER A 200 7.39 3.54 8.59
N GLY A 201 6.90 3.30 9.82
CA GLY A 201 7.65 3.61 11.02
C GLY A 201 7.74 5.11 11.28
N THR A 202 7.65 5.51 12.54
CA THR A 202 7.64 6.92 12.91
C THR A 202 8.52 7.15 14.13
N PHE A 203 9.74 7.62 13.90
CA PHE A 203 10.56 8.12 14.98
C PHE A 203 10.23 9.58 15.28
N ARG A 204 9.88 9.89 16.53
CA ARG A 204 9.61 11.24 16.99
C ARG A 204 10.88 11.87 17.53
N HIS A 205 11.22 13.04 17.00
CA HIS A 205 12.31 13.81 17.59
C HIS A 205 11.87 14.38 18.94
N GLY A 206 12.69 14.21 19.98
CA GLY A 206 12.46 14.84 21.28
C GLY A 206 12.61 16.36 21.18
N ASP A 207 11.92 17.10 22.05
CA ASP A 207 12.13 18.55 22.25
C ASP A 207 13.44 18.84 23.04
N ALA A 208 14.42 17.97 22.94
CA ALA A 208 15.57 17.84 23.82
C ALA A 208 16.58 18.98 23.71
N GLY A 209 17.04 19.45 24.88
CA GLY A 209 18.21 20.29 25.02
C GLY A 209 19.52 19.55 24.68
N ARG A 210 20.66 20.27 24.65
CA ARG A 210 21.97 19.74 24.25
C ARG A 210 22.43 18.47 24.99
N ASP A 211 22.00 18.26 26.24
CA ASP A 211 22.42 17.14 27.10
C ASP A 211 21.60 15.85 26.85
N GLU A 212 20.57 15.91 25.99
CA GLU A 212 19.71 14.77 25.64
C GLU A 212 19.96 14.28 24.19
N ALA A 213 20.84 14.94 23.42
CA ALA A 213 21.12 14.60 22.03
C ALA A 213 21.66 13.16 21.87
N ASP A 214 22.57 12.72 22.76
CA ASP A 214 23.12 11.36 22.74
C ASP A 214 22.04 10.31 23.04
N ARG A 215 21.08 10.62 23.93
CA ARG A 215 19.95 9.73 24.24
C ARG A 215 18.96 9.62 23.07
N ASP A 216 18.78 10.71 22.32
CA ASP A 216 17.93 10.72 21.12
C ASP A 216 18.55 9.87 20.00
N ASP A 217 19.89 9.90 19.86
CA ASP A 217 20.63 9.08 18.91
C ASP A 217 20.55 7.58 19.26
N ASP A 218 20.71 7.19 20.53
CA ASP A 218 20.53 5.80 20.97
C ASP A 218 19.09 5.32 20.78
N ALA A 219 18.10 6.14 21.09
CA ALA A 219 16.70 5.84 20.87
C ALA A 219 16.36 5.67 19.37
N PHE A 220 16.99 6.47 18.51
CA PHE A 220 16.83 6.34 17.06
C PHE A 220 17.48 5.06 16.51
N LEU A 221 18.65 4.68 17.01
CA LEU A 221 19.28 3.42 16.64
C LEU A 221 18.43 2.22 17.10
N ALA A 222 17.86 2.30 18.31
CA ALA A 222 16.92 1.29 18.80
C ALA A 222 15.65 1.20 17.93
N PHE A 223 15.10 2.34 17.49
CA PHE A 223 13.99 2.37 16.54
C PHE A 223 14.34 1.71 15.20
N LEU A 224 15.55 1.92 14.68
CA LEU A 224 15.98 1.27 13.44
C LEU A 224 16.14 -0.25 13.59
N ASP A 225 16.42 -0.74 14.79
CA ASP A 225 16.55 -2.17 15.08
C ASP A 225 15.23 -2.83 15.56
N ASP A 226 14.17 -2.03 15.76
CA ASP A 226 12.90 -2.52 16.26
C ASP A 226 12.19 -3.45 15.26
N VAL A 227 11.78 -4.62 15.75
CA VAL A 227 11.14 -5.67 14.93
C VAL A 227 9.77 -5.22 14.42
N LYS A 228 8.97 -4.52 15.26
CA LYS A 228 7.65 -4.00 14.88
C LYS A 228 7.77 -3.04 13.70
N GLU A 229 8.71 -2.10 13.79
CA GLU A 229 8.93 -1.09 12.76
C GLU A 229 9.41 -1.70 11.43
N ARG A 230 10.19 -2.78 11.50
CA ARG A 230 10.60 -3.54 10.30
C ARG A 230 9.44 -4.30 9.69
N GLU A 231 8.65 -5.02 10.49
CA GLU A 231 7.47 -5.78 10.03
C GLU A 231 6.44 -4.85 9.40
N GLU A 232 6.18 -3.68 10.02
CA GLU A 232 5.22 -2.69 9.50
C GLU A 232 5.64 -2.18 8.11
N LEU A 233 6.90 -1.78 7.95
CA LEU A 233 7.41 -1.30 6.65
C LEU A 233 7.32 -2.37 5.57
N VAL A 234 7.70 -3.62 5.89
CA VAL A 234 7.67 -4.71 4.91
C VAL A 234 6.24 -5.06 4.48
N MET A 235 5.26 -5.00 5.40
CA MET A 235 3.86 -5.24 5.05
C MET A 235 3.32 -4.21 4.04
N VAL A 236 3.65 -2.92 4.23
CA VAL A 236 3.22 -1.89 3.27
C VAL A 236 3.97 -1.99 1.95
N VAL A 237 5.24 -2.39 1.96
CA VAL A 237 6.04 -2.64 0.74
C VAL A 237 5.46 -3.81 -0.06
N ASP A 238 5.08 -4.92 0.58
CA ASP A 238 4.43 -6.04 -0.10
C ASP A 238 3.13 -5.59 -0.79
N GLU A 239 2.29 -4.82 -0.08
CA GLU A 239 1.02 -4.34 -0.65
C GLU A 239 1.22 -3.38 -1.82
N GLU A 240 2.18 -2.46 -1.74
CA GLU A 240 2.51 -1.58 -2.87
C GLU A 240 3.18 -2.34 -4.02
N LEU A 241 3.96 -3.36 -3.73
CA LEU A 241 4.55 -4.20 -4.78
C LEU A 241 3.47 -5.02 -5.53
N LYS A 242 2.41 -5.46 -4.85
CA LYS A 242 1.21 -6.02 -5.51
C LYS A 242 0.64 -5.02 -6.52
N MET A 243 0.46 -3.75 -6.11
CA MET A 243 -0.02 -2.68 -7.00
C MET A 243 0.93 -2.44 -8.17
N MET A 244 2.24 -2.38 -7.91
CA MET A 244 3.26 -2.26 -8.96
C MET A 244 3.18 -3.44 -9.93
N SER A 245 3.01 -4.66 -9.43
CA SER A 245 2.88 -5.87 -10.24
C SER A 245 1.63 -5.85 -11.13
N ALA A 246 0.55 -5.19 -10.71
CA ALA A 246 -0.67 -5.04 -11.49
C ALA A 246 -0.58 -3.99 -12.62
N VAL A 247 0.35 -3.02 -12.51
CA VAL A 247 0.48 -1.92 -13.50
C VAL A 247 1.77 -1.97 -14.31
N CYS A 248 2.81 -2.66 -13.85
CA CYS A 248 4.11 -2.75 -14.50
C CYS A 248 4.30 -4.09 -15.21
N ARG A 249 4.90 -4.07 -16.41
CA ARG A 249 5.09 -5.25 -17.27
C ARG A 249 5.97 -6.33 -16.64
N GLU A 250 6.97 -5.92 -15.87
CA GLU A 250 7.98 -6.80 -15.27
C GLU A 250 7.87 -6.84 -13.74
N GLY A 251 6.70 -6.44 -13.20
CA GLY A 251 6.53 -6.18 -11.78
C GLY A 251 7.27 -4.91 -11.34
N GLY A 252 7.50 -4.79 -10.04
CA GLY A 252 8.25 -3.69 -9.43
C GLY A 252 9.65 -4.13 -8.99
N ARG A 253 10.52 -3.16 -8.72
CA ARG A 253 11.83 -3.33 -8.07
C ARG A 253 11.88 -2.48 -6.83
N ILE A 254 12.43 -3.03 -5.75
CA ILE A 254 12.57 -2.36 -4.46
C ILE A 254 14.00 -1.85 -4.32
N ARG A 255 14.15 -0.58 -3.92
CA ARG A 255 15.42 0.07 -3.59
C ARG A 255 15.32 0.72 -2.22
N GLY A 256 16.39 0.70 -1.46
CA GLY A 256 16.46 1.23 -0.10
C GLY A 256 16.82 0.14 0.91
N PRO A 257 16.47 0.29 2.21
CA PRO A 257 15.65 1.38 2.73
C PRO A 257 16.39 2.72 2.80
N PHE A 258 15.61 3.80 2.80
CA PHE A 258 16.08 5.17 2.98
C PHE A 258 15.44 5.80 4.21
N LEU A 259 15.94 6.97 4.62
CA LEU A 259 15.35 7.77 5.69
C LEU A 259 14.65 9.00 5.11
N LYS A 260 13.38 9.14 5.39
CA LYS A 260 12.59 10.33 5.13
C LYS A 260 12.61 11.21 6.37
N ARG A 261 13.48 12.22 6.37
CA ARG A 261 13.66 13.12 7.51
C ARG A 261 12.77 14.35 7.34
N MET A 262 11.88 14.56 8.29
CA MET A 262 11.04 15.74 8.39
C MET A 262 11.43 16.60 9.61
N SER A 263 10.83 17.77 9.75
CA SER A 263 11.15 18.73 10.83
C SER A 263 10.98 18.15 12.24
N ARG A 264 9.99 17.28 12.46
CA ARG A 264 9.65 16.71 13.78
C ARG A 264 9.72 15.18 13.84
N LEU A 265 9.81 14.52 12.70
CA LEU A 265 9.73 13.09 12.55
C LEU A 265 10.80 12.58 11.59
N THR A 266 11.20 11.31 11.76
CA THR A 266 11.91 10.58 10.71
C THR A 266 11.16 9.28 10.45
N HIS A 267 10.93 8.98 9.17
CA HIS A 267 10.36 7.72 8.70
C HIS A 267 11.41 6.88 7.99
N THR A 268 11.16 5.59 7.88
CA THR A 268 11.88 4.73 6.92
C THR A 268 11.02 4.59 5.66
N GLU A 269 11.67 4.53 4.49
CA GLU A 269 11.00 4.39 3.20
C GLU A 269 11.74 3.42 2.28
N TYR A 270 10.99 2.79 1.38
CA TYR A 270 11.54 2.16 0.19
C TYR A 270 11.10 2.93 -1.06
N LEU A 271 11.84 2.78 -2.15
CA LEU A 271 11.46 3.22 -3.47
C LEU A 271 11.12 1.99 -4.31
N LEU A 272 9.92 1.95 -4.87
CA LEU A 272 9.49 0.94 -5.82
C LEU A 272 9.49 1.57 -7.22
N GLU A 273 10.07 0.86 -8.20
CA GLU A 273 10.14 1.35 -9.59
C GLU A 273 9.80 0.21 -10.57
N GLY A 274 9.08 0.56 -11.64
CA GLY A 274 8.74 -0.36 -12.72
C GLY A 274 8.35 0.38 -13.99
N ARG A 275 8.14 -0.35 -15.11
CA ARG A 275 7.73 0.25 -16.38
C ARG A 275 6.29 -0.11 -16.73
N SER A 276 5.50 0.91 -17.08
CA SER A 276 4.12 0.78 -17.53
C SER A 276 3.89 1.43 -18.88
N ALA A 277 2.93 0.90 -19.63
CA ALA A 277 2.40 1.53 -20.85
C ALA A 277 0.91 1.89 -20.69
N LEU A 278 0.38 1.80 -19.49
CA LEU A 278 -1.01 2.16 -19.20
C LEU A 278 -1.20 3.69 -19.26
N ASP A 279 -2.44 4.10 -19.53
CA ASP A 279 -2.87 5.48 -19.33
C ASP A 279 -2.62 5.89 -17.87
N PRO A 280 -2.07 7.09 -17.57
CA PRO A 280 -1.76 7.51 -16.21
C PRO A 280 -3.00 7.52 -15.28
N ARG A 281 -4.21 7.74 -15.80
CA ARG A 281 -5.46 7.62 -15.01
C ARG A 281 -5.72 6.18 -14.61
N GLU A 282 -5.39 5.21 -15.48
CA GLU A 282 -5.52 3.78 -15.19
C GLU A 282 -4.42 3.30 -14.23
N VAL A 283 -3.20 3.83 -14.31
CA VAL A 283 -2.16 3.62 -13.30
C VAL A 283 -2.69 4.07 -11.94
N LEU A 284 -3.18 5.32 -11.85
CA LEU A 284 -3.75 5.86 -10.61
C LEU A 284 -4.92 5.00 -10.11
N ARG A 285 -5.87 4.64 -10.97
CA ARG A 285 -7.05 3.82 -10.60
C ARG A 285 -6.66 2.47 -10.00
N ARG A 286 -5.67 1.79 -10.58
CA ARG A 286 -5.23 0.46 -10.11
C ARG A 286 -4.40 0.51 -8.83
N THR A 287 -3.77 1.63 -8.55
CA THR A 287 -2.90 1.78 -7.39
C THR A 287 -3.55 2.49 -6.20
N MET A 288 -4.71 3.13 -6.34
CA MET A 288 -5.33 3.88 -5.25
C MET A 288 -6.04 2.98 -4.23
N PHE A 289 -5.91 3.27 -2.94
CA PHE A 289 -4.98 4.25 -2.39
C PHE A 289 -3.88 3.51 -1.63
N ALA A 290 -2.85 4.25 -1.20
CA ALA A 290 -1.69 3.65 -0.56
C ALA A 290 -2.06 2.84 0.71
N PRO A 291 -1.44 1.69 0.94
CA PRO A 291 -1.67 0.88 2.15
C PRO A 291 -1.22 1.60 3.41
N THR A 292 -0.30 2.55 3.30
CA THR A 292 0.15 3.43 4.38
C THR A 292 -0.94 4.35 4.93
N VAL A 293 -2.05 4.52 4.20
CA VAL A 293 -3.23 5.29 4.64
C VAL A 293 -4.54 4.49 4.63
N THR A 294 -4.48 3.22 4.23
CA THR A 294 -5.62 2.30 4.21
C THR A 294 -5.37 1.03 5.02
N GLY A 295 -4.46 0.20 4.59
CA GLY A 295 -4.12 -1.09 5.18
C GLY A 295 -4.07 -2.22 4.15
N SER A 296 -3.89 -3.45 4.62
CA SER A 296 -3.70 -4.65 3.79
C SER A 296 -4.51 -5.85 4.31
N PRO A 297 -5.21 -6.62 3.45
CA PRO A 297 -5.47 -6.38 2.03
C PRO A 297 -6.39 -5.18 1.79
N MET A 298 -6.19 -4.46 0.69
CA MET A 298 -6.85 -3.17 0.41
C MET A 298 -8.38 -3.21 0.52
N GLY A 299 -9.04 -4.18 -0.08
CA GLY A 299 -10.50 -4.29 -0.06
C GLY A 299 -11.07 -4.45 1.35
N ASN A 300 -10.45 -5.33 2.17
CA ASN A 300 -10.82 -5.52 3.57
C ASN A 300 -10.51 -4.27 4.40
N ALA A 301 -9.37 -3.63 4.17
CA ALA A 301 -9.01 -2.39 4.85
C ALA A 301 -10.05 -1.29 4.63
N CYS A 302 -10.52 -1.11 3.40
CA CYS A 302 -11.60 -0.17 3.10
C CYS A 302 -12.91 -0.51 3.85
N ALA A 303 -13.25 -1.80 3.96
CA ALA A 303 -14.43 -2.24 4.71
C ALA A 303 -14.27 -1.99 6.23
N VAL A 304 -13.09 -2.23 6.79
CA VAL A 304 -12.78 -1.95 8.21
C VAL A 304 -12.85 -0.44 8.49
N ILE A 305 -12.25 0.38 7.62
CA ILE A 305 -12.33 1.84 7.71
C ILE A 305 -13.80 2.29 7.75
N ALA A 306 -14.65 1.79 6.83
CA ALA A 306 -16.06 2.15 6.78
C ALA A 306 -16.86 1.71 8.03
N ARG A 307 -16.42 0.66 8.74
CA ARG A 307 -17.04 0.20 10.00
C ARG A 307 -16.64 1.05 11.21
N HIS A 308 -15.40 1.53 11.26
CA HIS A 308 -14.84 2.17 12.45
C HIS A 308 -14.77 3.69 12.38
N GLU A 309 -14.80 4.28 11.18
CA GLU A 309 -14.91 5.71 10.97
C GLU A 309 -16.38 6.08 10.71
N THR A 310 -16.93 7.04 11.46
CA THR A 310 -18.35 7.41 11.38
C THR A 310 -18.63 8.48 10.34
N THR A 311 -17.60 9.13 9.81
CA THR A 311 -17.70 10.22 8.85
C THR A 311 -16.81 9.96 7.64
N PRO A 312 -17.18 10.48 6.45
CA PRO A 312 -16.36 10.34 5.25
C PRO A 312 -14.98 10.99 5.40
N ARG A 313 -14.00 10.46 4.68
CA ARG A 313 -12.63 11.00 4.66
C ARG A 313 -12.48 12.25 3.82
N GLY A 314 -13.41 12.54 2.91
CA GLY A 314 -13.25 13.61 1.93
C GLY A 314 -12.00 13.38 1.06
N TYR A 315 -11.15 14.38 0.99
CA TYR A 315 -9.88 14.28 0.27
C TYR A 315 -8.72 13.70 1.11
N TYR A 316 -8.87 13.55 2.42
CA TYR A 316 -7.86 12.88 3.25
C TYR A 316 -7.62 11.45 2.79
N ALA A 317 -6.34 11.05 2.73
CA ALA A 317 -5.89 9.75 2.21
C ALA A 317 -6.20 9.53 0.71
N GLY A 318 -6.74 10.55 0.04
CA GLY A 318 -6.77 10.65 -1.41
C GLY A 318 -5.44 11.20 -1.95
N VAL A 319 -5.43 11.72 -3.17
CA VAL A 319 -4.22 12.24 -3.82
C VAL A 319 -4.44 13.61 -4.48
N LEU A 320 -3.35 14.36 -4.60
CA LEU A 320 -3.27 15.57 -5.44
C LEU A 320 -2.51 15.23 -6.72
N ALA A 321 -3.22 14.74 -7.73
CA ALA A 321 -2.63 14.21 -8.95
C ALA A 321 -2.37 15.31 -9.98
N ARG A 322 -1.12 15.50 -10.35
CA ARG A 322 -0.69 16.41 -11.41
C ARG A 322 -0.45 15.64 -12.69
N PHE A 323 -1.19 15.99 -13.75
CA PHE A 323 -1.04 15.46 -15.08
C PHE A 323 -0.38 16.49 -15.97
N THR A 324 0.83 16.22 -16.45
CA THR A 324 1.61 17.14 -17.27
C THR A 324 1.74 16.59 -18.68
N PRO A 325 1.19 17.28 -19.69
CA PRO A 325 1.35 16.87 -21.10
C PRO A 325 2.82 16.89 -21.51
N ARG A 326 3.23 15.87 -22.26
CA ARG A 326 4.54 15.79 -22.89
C ARG A 326 4.45 15.27 -24.31
N ARG A 327 5.53 15.35 -25.05
CA ARG A 327 5.56 14.78 -26.41
C ARG A 327 5.39 13.26 -26.36
N GLY A 328 4.24 12.79 -26.82
CA GLY A 328 3.92 11.35 -26.90
C GLY A 328 3.24 10.75 -25.67
N GLY A 329 2.72 11.58 -24.74
CA GLY A 329 1.95 11.09 -23.58
C GLY A 329 1.66 12.16 -22.55
N VAL A 330 1.31 11.69 -21.38
CA VAL A 330 1.06 12.53 -20.19
C VAL A 330 1.81 11.90 -19.01
N ASP A 331 2.55 12.72 -18.30
CA ASP A 331 3.18 12.31 -17.04
C ASP A 331 2.22 12.52 -15.88
N LEU A 332 2.33 11.67 -14.87
CA LEU A 332 1.57 11.72 -13.62
C LEU A 332 2.55 11.89 -12.45
N ASP A 333 2.21 12.78 -11.53
CA ASP A 333 2.87 12.89 -10.23
C ASP A 333 1.81 13.14 -9.15
N ALA A 334 1.67 12.22 -8.19
CA ALA A 334 0.54 12.19 -7.27
C ALA A 334 0.99 11.91 -5.82
N PRO A 335 1.21 12.93 -4.98
CA PRO A 335 1.38 12.76 -3.54
C PRO A 335 0.07 12.37 -2.85
N ILE A 336 0.19 11.70 -1.70
CA ILE A 336 -0.93 11.41 -0.82
C ILE A 336 -1.35 12.68 -0.07
N LEU A 337 -2.65 12.92 0.04
CA LEU A 337 -3.21 14.03 0.81
C LEU A 337 -3.26 13.70 2.31
N ILE A 338 -2.07 13.72 2.93
CA ILE A 338 -1.84 13.67 4.38
C ILE A 338 -1.06 14.91 4.82
N ARG A 339 -0.97 15.15 6.11
CA ARG A 339 -0.33 16.36 6.67
C ARG A 339 -0.89 17.64 6.03
N THR A 340 -2.21 17.66 5.85
CA THR A 340 -2.94 18.68 5.10
C THR A 340 -4.06 19.24 5.95
N ALA A 341 -4.17 20.57 5.95
CA ALA A 341 -5.31 21.31 6.48
C ALA A 341 -6.28 21.64 5.35
N TYR A 342 -7.56 21.47 5.59
CA TYR A 342 -8.65 21.82 4.70
C TYR A 342 -9.47 22.94 5.30
N LEU A 343 -9.83 23.93 4.50
CA LEU A 343 -10.65 25.08 4.89
C LEU A 343 -11.86 25.14 3.96
N ASP A 344 -13.06 25.14 4.52
CA ASP A 344 -14.30 25.31 3.76
C ASP A 344 -14.72 26.79 3.63
N GLY A 345 -15.76 27.03 2.83
CA GLY A 345 -16.28 28.37 2.61
C GLY A 345 -16.95 29.02 3.84
N ALA A 346 -17.15 28.28 4.93
CA ALA A 346 -17.69 28.76 6.20
C ALA A 346 -16.61 29.07 7.24
N GLY A 347 -15.33 28.98 6.88
CA GLY A 347 -14.20 29.22 7.78
C GLY A 347 -13.85 28.05 8.69
N ARG A 348 -14.43 26.86 8.47
CA ARG A 348 -14.10 25.66 9.26
C ARG A 348 -12.82 25.03 8.76
N VAL A 349 -11.92 24.75 9.67
CA VAL A 349 -10.63 24.09 9.41
C VAL A 349 -10.69 22.64 9.88
N ARG A 350 -10.16 21.72 9.06
CA ARG A 350 -10.07 20.28 9.34
C ARG A 350 -8.66 19.80 9.09
N VAL A 351 -8.10 19.05 10.04
CA VAL A 351 -6.76 18.43 9.95
C VAL A 351 -6.91 16.96 10.29
N PRO A 352 -7.24 16.11 9.31
CA PRO A 352 -7.35 14.67 9.53
C PRO A 352 -5.96 14.03 9.63
N VAL A 353 -5.85 13.04 10.53
CA VAL A 353 -4.65 12.26 10.79
C VAL A 353 -5.00 10.83 11.12
N GLY A 354 -4.14 9.86 10.75
CA GLY A 354 -4.34 8.46 11.08
C GLY A 354 -3.08 7.79 11.61
N ALA A 355 -3.26 6.68 12.32
CA ALA A 355 -2.19 5.79 12.72
C ALA A 355 -2.39 4.39 12.12
N THR A 356 -1.31 3.70 11.82
CA THR A 356 -1.29 2.35 11.26
C THR A 356 -1.37 1.34 12.40
N LEU A 357 -2.50 0.65 12.48
CA LEU A 357 -2.76 -0.34 13.52
C LEU A 357 -2.29 -1.71 13.06
N VAL A 358 -1.39 -2.32 13.80
CA VAL A 358 -0.87 -3.68 13.61
C VAL A 358 -1.12 -4.51 14.88
N ARG A 359 -0.91 -5.82 14.81
CA ARG A 359 -1.16 -6.73 15.96
C ARG A 359 -0.44 -6.35 17.27
N HIS A 360 0.69 -5.62 17.17
CA HIS A 360 1.51 -5.20 18.32
C HIS A 360 1.31 -3.72 18.69
N SER A 361 0.34 -3.04 18.07
CA SER A 361 0.05 -1.63 18.37
C SER A 361 -0.41 -1.45 19.82
N ASP A 362 0.17 -0.45 20.50
CA ASP A 362 -0.28 0.01 21.81
C ASP A 362 -1.27 1.16 21.66
N PRO A 363 -2.50 1.06 22.20
CA PRO A 363 -3.50 2.09 22.06
C PRO A 363 -3.07 3.49 22.50
N ALA A 364 -2.26 3.62 23.55
CA ALA A 364 -1.75 4.92 24.00
C ALA A 364 -0.65 5.45 23.07
N GLY A 365 0.19 4.57 22.56
CA GLY A 365 1.19 4.87 21.54
C GLY A 365 0.57 5.40 20.26
N GLU A 366 -0.50 4.77 19.76
CA GLU A 366 -1.20 5.19 18.54
C GLU A 366 -1.91 6.55 18.69
N VAL A 367 -2.52 6.81 19.87
CA VAL A 367 -3.04 8.15 20.21
C VAL A 367 -1.92 9.19 20.12
N ALA A 368 -0.77 8.92 20.72
CA ALA A 368 0.36 9.85 20.71
C ALA A 368 0.95 10.02 19.30
N GLU A 369 0.90 8.99 18.46
CA GLU A 369 1.34 9.05 17.06
C GLU A 369 0.46 9.98 16.22
N THR A 370 -0.87 9.92 16.35
CA THR A 370 -1.77 10.85 15.65
C THR A 370 -1.48 12.30 16.02
N ARG A 371 -1.20 12.60 17.31
CA ARG A 371 -0.82 13.95 17.75
C ARG A 371 0.51 14.40 17.15
N ALA A 372 1.50 13.51 17.11
CA ALA A 372 2.80 13.81 16.52
C ALA A 372 2.70 14.08 15.02
N LYS A 373 1.90 13.26 14.30
CA LYS A 373 1.63 13.44 12.87
C LYS A 373 0.90 14.75 12.56
N ALA A 374 0.03 15.25 13.45
CA ALA A 374 -0.66 16.53 13.31
C ALA A 374 0.23 17.73 13.65
N ALA A 375 1.27 17.56 14.48
CA ALA A 375 1.97 18.67 15.12
C ALA A 375 2.61 19.65 14.12
N GLY A 376 3.18 19.17 13.00
CA GLY A 376 3.78 20.03 11.98
C GLY A 376 2.76 20.98 11.36
N ILE A 377 1.64 20.44 10.88
CA ILE A 377 0.58 21.24 10.26
C ILE A 377 -0.09 22.14 11.29
N LEU A 378 -0.40 21.67 12.50
CA LEU A 378 -1.00 22.50 13.56
C LEU A 378 -0.08 23.65 13.99
N THR A 379 1.25 23.47 13.92
CA THR A 379 2.21 24.56 14.15
C THR A 379 2.15 25.61 13.02
N ALA A 380 2.04 25.17 11.77
CA ALA A 380 1.90 26.08 10.63
C ALA A 380 0.58 26.88 10.67
N LEU A 381 -0.47 26.29 11.24
CA LEU A 381 -1.77 26.94 11.50
C LEU A 381 -1.75 27.87 12.72
N GLY A 382 -0.61 28.01 13.42
CA GLY A 382 -0.51 28.82 14.64
C GLY A 382 -1.21 28.22 15.86
N ALA A 383 -1.76 27.00 15.78
CA ALA A 383 -2.46 26.33 16.86
C ALA A 383 -1.53 25.66 17.89
N LEU A 384 -0.26 25.42 17.52
CA LEU A 384 0.78 24.90 18.41
C LEU A 384 2.05 25.77 18.35
N PRO A 385 2.81 25.85 19.48
CA PRO A 385 4.08 26.56 19.50
C PRO A 385 5.12 25.90 18.58
N ARG A 386 6.06 26.70 18.12
CA ARG A 386 7.21 26.22 17.31
C ARG A 386 8.17 25.43 18.20
N GLY A 387 8.52 24.21 17.81
CA GLY A 387 9.56 23.40 18.42
C GLY A 387 10.93 23.70 17.83
N ALA A 388 12.01 23.34 18.53
CA ALA A 388 13.36 23.40 17.99
C ALA A 388 13.60 22.27 16.98
N ALA A 389 14.26 22.55 15.85
CA ALA A 389 14.68 21.52 14.92
C ALA A 389 15.75 20.62 15.55
N PRO A 390 15.63 19.30 15.48
CA PRO A 390 16.62 18.38 16.05
C PRO A 390 17.94 18.47 15.28
N ARG A 391 19.05 18.44 16.01
CA ARG A 391 20.40 18.29 15.44
C ARG A 391 20.86 16.87 15.70
N ARG A 392 21.24 16.14 14.66
CA ARG A 392 21.77 14.77 14.77
C ARG A 392 23.17 14.69 14.28
N GLY A 393 23.98 13.91 15.01
CA GLY A 393 25.37 13.61 14.72
C GLY A 393 25.66 12.11 14.55
N ILE A 394 24.65 11.31 14.11
CA ILE A 394 24.87 9.87 13.91
C ILE A 394 25.87 9.65 12.78
N ASP A 395 26.84 8.76 13.02
CA ASP A 395 27.81 8.31 12.05
C ASP A 395 27.10 7.74 10.81
N ALA A 396 27.43 8.28 9.64
CA ALA A 396 26.80 7.91 8.38
C ALA A 396 27.05 6.44 8.02
N ASP A 397 28.26 5.92 8.28
CA ASP A 397 28.65 4.54 7.95
C ASP A 397 27.87 3.53 8.83
N ARG A 398 27.69 3.86 10.11
CA ARG A 398 26.88 3.05 11.03
C ARG A 398 25.41 3.03 10.61
N LEU A 399 24.90 4.17 10.19
CA LEU A 399 23.53 4.30 9.73
C LEU A 399 23.28 3.47 8.45
N GLU A 400 24.19 3.58 7.47
CA GLU A 400 24.13 2.81 6.22
C GLU A 400 24.16 1.30 6.52
N THR A 401 25.04 0.85 7.41
CA THR A 401 25.14 -0.55 7.82
C THR A 401 23.83 -1.06 8.41
N LEU A 402 23.16 -0.29 9.28
CA LEU A 402 21.90 -0.69 9.90
C LEU A 402 20.74 -0.71 8.89
N LEU A 403 20.72 0.22 7.95
CA LEU A 403 19.72 0.25 6.90
C LEU A 403 19.91 -0.93 5.94
N ASP A 404 21.13 -1.23 5.53
CA ASP A 404 21.44 -2.35 4.64
C ASP A 404 21.10 -3.70 5.27
N ALA A 405 21.37 -3.89 6.56
CA ALA A 405 21.03 -5.11 7.29
C ALA A 405 19.52 -5.44 7.28
N ARG A 406 18.65 -4.46 7.11
CA ARG A 406 17.21 -4.67 6.94
C ARG A 406 16.87 -5.43 5.65
N ASN A 407 17.76 -5.42 4.69
CA ASN A 407 17.59 -6.08 3.40
C ASN A 407 17.96 -7.58 3.41
N ASP A 408 18.70 -8.05 4.42
CA ASP A 408 19.22 -9.43 4.46
C ASP A 408 18.11 -10.49 4.49
N HIS A 409 16.93 -10.08 4.94
CA HIS A 409 15.75 -10.94 5.06
C HIS A 409 14.75 -10.78 3.92
N LEU A 410 15.07 -9.98 2.88
CA LEU A 410 14.17 -9.72 1.77
C LEU A 410 14.50 -10.56 0.54
N ALA A 411 13.46 -10.93 -0.21
CA ALA A 411 13.57 -11.70 -1.45
C ALA A 411 14.41 -10.96 -2.50
N ALA A 412 15.52 -11.55 -2.91
CA ALA A 412 16.44 -10.98 -3.92
C ALA A 412 15.74 -10.75 -5.28
N PHE A 413 14.70 -11.53 -5.59
CA PHE A 413 13.93 -11.41 -6.83
C PHE A 413 13.37 -9.99 -7.04
N TRP A 414 12.86 -9.35 -5.98
CA TRP A 414 12.28 -8.02 -6.06
C TRP A 414 13.30 -6.87 -5.92
N ARG A 415 14.54 -7.18 -5.49
CA ARG A 415 15.60 -6.19 -5.26
C ARG A 415 16.58 -6.05 -6.43
N ALA A 416 16.84 -7.13 -7.15
CA ALA A 416 17.84 -7.13 -8.21
C ALA A 416 17.26 -7.70 -9.52
N PRO A 417 17.65 -7.14 -10.69
CA PRO A 417 17.33 -7.76 -11.98
C PRO A 417 17.86 -9.18 -12.03
N GLN A 418 17.02 -10.12 -12.44
CA GLN A 418 17.41 -11.51 -12.64
C GLN A 418 17.25 -11.91 -14.09
N ALA A 419 18.15 -12.76 -14.59
CA ALA A 419 18.02 -13.30 -15.92
C ALA A 419 16.80 -14.23 -15.99
N ALA A 420 15.93 -14.01 -16.98
CA ALA A 420 14.78 -14.87 -17.20
C ALA A 420 15.23 -16.33 -17.45
N ARG A 421 14.50 -17.27 -16.87
CA ARG A 421 14.74 -18.70 -17.10
C ARG A 421 14.27 -19.11 -18.50
N PRO A 422 14.84 -20.19 -19.07
CA PRO A 422 14.32 -20.74 -20.32
C PRO A 422 12.84 -21.08 -20.24
N SER A 423 12.12 -20.92 -21.35
CA SER A 423 10.70 -21.31 -21.42
C SER A 423 10.52 -22.79 -21.09
N ARG A 424 9.56 -23.06 -20.20
CA ARG A 424 9.12 -24.42 -19.86
C ARG A 424 8.08 -24.96 -20.85
N HIS A 425 7.67 -24.13 -21.84
CA HIS A 425 6.58 -24.45 -22.78
C HIS A 425 5.28 -24.90 -22.06
N ALA A 426 5.04 -24.35 -20.88
CA ALA A 426 3.88 -24.62 -20.06
C ALA A 426 3.03 -23.36 -19.89
N SER A 427 1.71 -23.55 -19.94
CA SER A 427 0.71 -22.52 -19.69
C SER A 427 0.12 -22.64 -18.29
N ALA A 428 -0.13 -21.52 -17.63
CA ALA A 428 -0.76 -21.51 -16.32
C ALA A 428 -1.91 -20.47 -16.24
N ILE A 429 -2.94 -20.84 -15.49
CA ILE A 429 -3.93 -19.90 -15.00
C ILE A 429 -3.72 -19.73 -13.48
N VAL A 430 -3.62 -18.50 -13.02
CA VAL A 430 -3.58 -18.15 -11.60
C VAL A 430 -4.95 -17.64 -11.22
N ILE A 431 -5.65 -18.37 -10.35
CA ILE A 431 -6.99 -18.01 -9.86
C ILE A 431 -6.80 -17.07 -8.69
N ASP A 432 -7.20 -15.82 -8.89
CA ASP A 432 -7.20 -14.80 -7.85
C ASP A 432 -8.37 -15.01 -6.89
N ALA A 433 -8.06 -15.34 -5.64
CA ALA A 433 -9.05 -15.50 -4.58
C ALA A 433 -9.29 -14.21 -3.77
N GLY A 434 -8.93 -13.07 -4.32
CA GLY A 434 -9.17 -11.74 -3.73
C GLY A 434 -7.96 -11.19 -2.99
N ASP A 435 -6.74 -11.57 -3.40
CA ASP A 435 -5.49 -10.98 -2.95
C ASP A 435 -4.52 -10.82 -4.12
N ASP A 436 -4.11 -9.57 -4.37
CA ASP A 436 -3.24 -9.19 -5.48
C ASP A 436 -1.81 -9.81 -5.39
N PHE A 437 -1.47 -10.57 -4.36
CA PHE A 437 -0.30 -11.48 -4.36
C PHE A 437 -0.30 -12.43 -5.57
N THR A 438 -1.46 -12.72 -6.13
CA THR A 438 -1.58 -13.50 -7.37
C THR A 438 -0.88 -12.85 -8.56
N THR A 439 -0.82 -11.52 -8.64
CA THR A 439 -0.08 -10.81 -9.70
C THR A 439 1.43 -10.96 -9.52
N MET A 440 1.93 -10.88 -8.29
CA MET A 440 3.34 -11.12 -7.96
C MET A 440 3.75 -12.56 -8.30
N LEU A 441 2.89 -13.53 -7.94
CA LEU A 441 3.10 -14.93 -8.26
C LEU A 441 3.14 -15.18 -9.78
N ALA A 442 2.27 -14.52 -10.54
CA ALA A 442 2.28 -14.60 -12.01
C ALA A 442 3.59 -14.06 -12.61
N HIS A 443 4.19 -13.01 -12.06
CA HIS A 443 5.50 -12.51 -12.47
C HIS A 443 6.62 -13.52 -12.18
N GLN A 444 6.61 -14.16 -11.01
CA GLN A 444 7.58 -15.22 -10.69
C GLN A 444 7.42 -16.42 -11.62
N LEU A 445 6.20 -16.87 -11.91
CA LEU A 445 5.92 -17.93 -12.88
C LEU A 445 6.46 -17.57 -14.26
N GLY A 446 6.19 -16.35 -14.73
CA GLY A 446 6.72 -15.83 -15.99
C GLY A 446 8.26 -15.83 -16.02
N HIS A 447 8.91 -15.42 -14.93
CA HIS A 447 10.36 -15.48 -14.78
C HIS A 447 10.89 -16.93 -14.86
N LEU A 448 10.15 -17.89 -14.27
CA LEU A 448 10.48 -19.33 -14.32
C LEU A 448 10.11 -20.00 -15.65
N GLY A 449 9.71 -19.23 -16.66
CA GLY A 449 9.43 -19.72 -18.01
C GLY A 449 8.05 -20.34 -18.22
N VAL A 450 7.10 -20.05 -17.33
CA VAL A 450 5.69 -20.47 -17.44
C VAL A 450 4.84 -19.28 -17.90
N GLU A 451 4.08 -19.44 -18.99
CA GLU A 451 3.16 -18.40 -19.46
C GLU A 451 1.92 -18.37 -18.56
N ALA A 452 1.84 -17.38 -17.67
CA ALA A 452 0.79 -17.27 -16.65
C ALA A 452 -0.16 -16.11 -16.92
N ARG A 453 -1.47 -16.32 -16.69
CA ARG A 453 -2.49 -15.28 -16.67
C ARG A 453 -3.31 -15.36 -15.38
N VAL A 454 -3.68 -14.20 -14.83
CA VAL A 454 -4.52 -14.09 -13.63
C VAL A 454 -5.98 -14.00 -14.02
N VAL A 455 -6.85 -14.71 -13.30
CA VAL A 455 -8.30 -14.71 -13.48
C VAL A 455 -9.00 -14.67 -12.12
N PRO A 456 -9.96 -13.76 -11.91
CA PRO A 456 -10.74 -13.74 -10.68
C PRO A 456 -11.46 -15.05 -10.42
N TRP A 457 -11.58 -15.46 -9.15
CA TRP A 457 -12.21 -16.75 -8.75
C TRP A 457 -13.61 -16.96 -9.30
N HIS A 458 -14.41 -15.90 -9.45
CA HIS A 458 -15.80 -15.96 -9.95
C HIS A 458 -15.88 -16.09 -11.48
N GLU A 459 -14.79 -15.76 -12.20
CA GLU A 459 -14.69 -15.90 -13.66
C GLU A 459 -13.96 -17.20 -14.07
N ALA A 460 -13.31 -17.88 -13.11
CA ALA A 460 -12.55 -19.08 -13.38
C ALA A 460 -13.44 -20.21 -13.92
N SER A 461 -13.02 -20.87 -15.03
CA SER A 461 -13.73 -21.98 -15.64
C SER A 461 -13.54 -23.27 -14.85
N ASP A 462 -14.57 -24.12 -14.77
CA ASP A 462 -14.47 -25.49 -14.26
C ASP A 462 -13.60 -26.38 -15.15
N GLU A 463 -13.45 -26.03 -16.44
CA GLU A 463 -12.75 -26.81 -17.47
C GLU A 463 -11.44 -26.13 -17.91
N ALA A 464 -10.69 -25.52 -16.97
CA ALA A 464 -9.43 -24.89 -17.29
C ALA A 464 -8.48 -25.87 -18.02
N SER A 465 -8.09 -25.52 -19.25
CA SER A 465 -7.30 -26.39 -20.14
C SER A 465 -5.80 -26.22 -20.01
N GLU A 466 -5.35 -25.23 -19.29
CA GLU A 466 -3.94 -24.91 -19.06
C GLU A 466 -3.19 -26.09 -18.41
N ASP A 467 -1.90 -26.20 -18.69
CA ASP A 467 -1.04 -27.26 -18.14
C ASP A 467 -1.02 -27.21 -16.61
N LEU A 468 -1.03 -26.02 -16.03
CA LEU A 468 -1.04 -25.78 -14.59
C LEU A 468 -2.21 -24.87 -14.19
N VAL A 469 -2.91 -25.20 -13.11
CA VAL A 469 -3.79 -24.27 -12.40
C VAL A 469 -3.18 -23.94 -11.05
N VAL A 470 -2.95 -22.65 -10.82
CA VAL A 470 -2.50 -22.13 -9.53
C VAL A 470 -3.70 -21.52 -8.82
N PHE A 471 -4.08 -22.08 -7.68
CA PHE A 471 -5.12 -21.54 -6.81
C PHE A 471 -4.46 -20.58 -5.84
N GLY A 472 -4.76 -19.29 -6.00
CA GLY A 472 -4.09 -18.20 -5.31
C GLY A 472 -4.55 -17.98 -3.87
N PRO A 473 -3.86 -17.07 -3.18
CA PRO A 473 -4.23 -16.64 -1.83
C PRO A 473 -5.48 -15.76 -1.83
N GLY A 474 -6.08 -15.60 -0.64
CA GLY A 474 -7.21 -14.73 -0.40
C GLY A 474 -7.51 -14.57 1.08
N PRO A 475 -8.28 -13.55 1.46
CA PRO A 475 -8.72 -13.35 2.84
C PRO A 475 -9.91 -14.26 3.19
N GLY A 476 -10.20 -14.40 4.49
CA GLY A 476 -11.38 -15.07 5.02
C GLY A 476 -11.09 -16.35 5.80
N ASP A 477 -12.18 -16.97 6.29
CA ASP A 477 -12.12 -18.24 7.03
C ASP A 477 -12.31 -19.42 6.07
N PRO A 478 -11.31 -20.30 5.89
CA PRO A 478 -11.41 -21.46 4.98
C PRO A 478 -12.48 -22.47 5.39
N ARG A 479 -13.01 -22.38 6.62
CA ARG A 479 -14.04 -23.26 7.18
C ARG A 479 -15.47 -22.75 6.95
N ASP A 480 -15.61 -21.48 6.51
CA ASP A 480 -16.91 -20.88 6.25
C ASP A 480 -17.52 -21.44 4.95
N PRO A 481 -18.57 -22.29 5.04
CA PRO A 481 -19.20 -22.86 3.86
C PRO A 481 -20.07 -21.85 3.10
N ASP A 482 -20.41 -20.74 3.74
CA ASP A 482 -21.30 -19.70 3.17
C ASP A 482 -20.48 -18.61 2.43
N ASP A 483 -19.15 -18.57 2.58
CA ASP A 483 -18.30 -17.72 1.76
C ASP A 483 -18.30 -18.24 0.30
N PRO A 484 -18.85 -17.46 -0.66
CA PRO A 484 -18.96 -17.91 -2.05
C PRO A 484 -17.61 -18.17 -2.71
N ARG A 485 -16.54 -17.49 -2.26
CA ARG A 485 -15.16 -17.67 -2.72
C ARG A 485 -14.62 -19.01 -2.25
N VAL A 486 -14.73 -19.32 -0.96
CA VAL A 486 -14.29 -20.61 -0.38
C VAL A 486 -15.04 -21.76 -1.04
N ALA A 487 -16.35 -21.64 -1.19
CA ALA A 487 -17.18 -22.63 -1.88
C ALA A 487 -16.74 -22.85 -3.34
N ARG A 488 -16.42 -21.76 -4.06
CA ARG A 488 -15.92 -21.82 -5.45
C ARG A 488 -14.54 -22.47 -5.54
N LEU A 489 -13.59 -22.07 -4.70
CA LEU A 489 -12.26 -22.68 -4.65
C LEU A 489 -12.36 -24.19 -4.37
N ARG A 490 -13.16 -24.58 -3.37
CA ARG A 490 -13.38 -25.99 -3.03
C ARG A 490 -13.88 -26.79 -4.23
N ARG A 491 -14.85 -26.27 -4.95
CA ARG A 491 -15.37 -26.90 -6.18
C ARG A 491 -14.30 -27.04 -7.26
N LEU A 492 -13.59 -25.96 -7.57
CA LEU A 492 -12.56 -25.93 -8.62
C LEU A 492 -11.39 -26.87 -8.29
N ILE A 493 -10.91 -26.88 -7.05
CA ILE A 493 -9.85 -27.78 -6.55
C ILE A 493 -10.33 -29.23 -6.67
N THR A 494 -11.56 -29.55 -6.25
CA THR A 494 -12.11 -30.91 -6.36
C THR A 494 -12.16 -31.40 -7.81
N ILE A 495 -12.61 -30.56 -8.75
CA ILE A 495 -12.64 -30.89 -10.18
C ILE A 495 -11.23 -31.14 -10.72
N ARG A 496 -10.27 -30.27 -10.34
CA ARG A 496 -8.89 -30.38 -10.81
C ARG A 496 -8.22 -31.66 -10.28
N LEU A 497 -8.41 -31.99 -9.00
CA LEU A 497 -7.95 -33.25 -8.40
C LEU A 497 -8.54 -34.47 -9.12
N ALA A 498 -9.85 -34.46 -9.37
CA ALA A 498 -10.54 -35.56 -10.06
C ALA A 498 -10.03 -35.75 -11.51
N SER A 499 -9.57 -34.69 -12.15
CA SER A 499 -9.01 -34.73 -13.50
C SER A 499 -7.58 -35.28 -13.56
N GLY A 500 -6.87 -35.41 -12.44
CA GLY A 500 -5.45 -35.80 -12.37
C GLY A 500 -4.49 -34.79 -13.00
N ARG A 501 -4.92 -33.55 -13.25
CA ARG A 501 -4.11 -32.51 -13.90
C ARG A 501 -3.40 -31.64 -12.88
N SER A 502 -2.24 -31.09 -13.28
CA SER A 502 -1.34 -30.36 -12.39
C SER A 502 -1.95 -29.13 -11.76
N MET A 503 -1.72 -28.98 -10.46
CA MET A 503 -2.15 -27.82 -9.67
C MET A 503 -1.17 -27.45 -8.56
N LEU A 504 -1.16 -26.14 -8.24
CA LEU A 504 -0.51 -25.57 -7.07
C LEU A 504 -1.55 -24.77 -6.27
N ALA A 505 -1.54 -24.88 -4.95
CA ALA A 505 -2.43 -24.08 -4.09
C ALA A 505 -1.64 -23.28 -3.05
N VAL A 506 -1.98 -21.99 -2.85
CA VAL A 506 -1.24 -21.07 -1.99
C VAL A 506 -2.17 -20.48 -0.94
N CYS A 507 -1.70 -20.42 0.31
CA CYS A 507 -2.35 -19.78 1.47
C CYS A 507 -3.79 -20.25 1.70
N LEU A 508 -4.83 -19.45 1.47
CA LEU A 508 -6.24 -19.86 1.61
C LEU A 508 -6.55 -21.12 0.81
N SER A 509 -6.07 -21.19 -0.42
CA SER A 509 -6.30 -22.36 -1.28
C SER A 509 -5.55 -23.62 -0.80
N HIS A 510 -4.38 -23.47 -0.16
CA HIS A 510 -3.71 -24.56 0.54
C HIS A 510 -4.58 -25.09 1.70
N GLN A 511 -5.19 -24.21 2.49
CA GLN A 511 -6.07 -24.61 3.59
C GLN A 511 -7.32 -25.35 3.08
N VAL A 512 -7.91 -24.87 1.98
CA VAL A 512 -9.03 -25.56 1.32
C VAL A 512 -8.63 -26.96 0.80
N LEU A 513 -7.45 -27.09 0.20
CA LEU A 513 -6.93 -28.39 -0.24
C LEU A 513 -6.64 -29.31 0.97
N ALA A 514 -6.06 -28.78 2.04
CA ALA A 514 -5.79 -29.53 3.25
C ALA A 514 -7.06 -30.07 3.90
N ASP A 515 -8.13 -29.28 3.96
CA ASP A 515 -9.45 -29.72 4.44
C ASP A 515 -10.06 -30.81 3.55
N LEU A 516 -9.95 -30.68 2.22
CA LEU A 516 -10.34 -31.72 1.26
C LEU A 516 -9.50 -33.01 1.43
N ALA A 517 -8.26 -32.91 1.88
CA ALA A 517 -7.40 -34.05 2.22
C ALA A 517 -7.68 -34.61 3.63
N GLY A 518 -8.70 -34.11 4.33
CA GLY A 518 -9.13 -34.58 5.65
C GLY A 518 -8.31 -34.05 6.83
N LEU A 519 -7.49 -33.01 6.61
CA LEU A 519 -6.74 -32.37 7.68
C LEU A 519 -7.63 -31.34 8.40
N ALA A 520 -7.51 -31.25 9.73
CA ALA A 520 -8.24 -30.27 10.51
C ALA A 520 -7.70 -28.85 10.26
N ILE A 521 -8.59 -27.88 10.07
CA ILE A 521 -8.26 -26.47 9.99
C ILE A 521 -8.59 -25.80 11.33
N ALA A 522 -7.60 -25.15 11.93
CA ALA A 522 -7.76 -24.47 13.22
C ALA A 522 -7.21 -23.04 13.17
N PRO A 523 -7.76 -22.12 13.99
CA PRO A 523 -7.16 -20.82 14.18
C PRO A 523 -5.81 -20.97 14.88
N LEU A 524 -4.83 -20.15 14.47
CA LEU A 524 -3.56 -20.06 15.16
C LEU A 524 -3.75 -19.34 16.50
N PRO A 525 -3.00 -19.72 17.56
CA PRO A 525 -3.01 -18.98 18.84
C PRO A 525 -2.64 -17.50 18.66
N THR A 526 -1.78 -17.19 17.70
CA THR A 526 -1.41 -15.84 17.29
C THR A 526 -1.39 -15.81 15.78
N PRO A 527 -2.19 -14.94 15.13
CA PRO A 527 -2.15 -14.75 13.69
C PRO A 527 -0.74 -14.38 13.19
N ARG A 528 -0.36 -14.92 12.05
CA ARG A 528 0.89 -14.60 11.37
C ARG A 528 0.56 -13.60 10.28
N GLN A 529 1.03 -12.36 10.44
CA GLN A 529 0.80 -11.28 9.48
C GLN A 529 2.14 -10.61 9.17
N GLY A 530 2.69 -10.86 7.98
CA GLY A 530 4.02 -10.38 7.58
C GLY A 530 5.16 -11.05 8.33
N VAL A 531 4.96 -12.26 8.84
CA VAL A 531 5.96 -12.98 9.64
C VAL A 531 6.80 -13.87 8.76
N GLN A 532 8.12 -13.70 8.77
CA GLN A 532 9.05 -14.63 8.15
C GLN A 532 9.36 -15.79 9.09
N LEU A 533 9.27 -17.01 8.60
CA LEU A 533 9.63 -18.23 9.32
C LEU A 533 10.57 -19.11 8.51
N GLU A 534 11.54 -19.72 9.17
CA GLU A 534 12.25 -20.88 8.62
C GLU A 534 11.38 -22.12 8.77
N VAL A 535 11.02 -22.74 7.66
CA VAL A 535 10.20 -23.95 7.60
C VAL A 535 10.92 -25.07 6.86
N GLU A 536 10.63 -26.31 7.23
CA GLU A 536 11.10 -27.47 6.48
C GLU A 536 10.01 -27.90 5.50
N LEU A 537 10.37 -27.95 4.22
CA LEU A 537 9.49 -28.36 3.15
C LEU A 537 10.11 -29.57 2.41
N PHE A 538 9.66 -30.79 2.79
CA PHE A 538 10.08 -32.05 2.17
C PHE A 538 11.60 -32.28 2.19
N GLY A 539 12.24 -32.02 3.33
CA GLY A 539 13.68 -32.20 3.56
C GLY A 539 14.54 -30.97 3.23
N GLU A 540 13.94 -29.89 2.76
CA GLU A 540 14.63 -28.64 2.46
C GLU A 540 14.17 -27.53 3.40
N ARG A 541 15.09 -26.74 3.93
CA ARG A 541 14.77 -25.55 4.73
C ARG A 541 14.56 -24.36 3.82
N ALA A 542 13.57 -23.55 4.15
CA ALA A 542 13.25 -22.32 3.41
C ALA A 542 12.73 -21.23 4.35
N ALA A 543 13.24 -20.02 4.18
CA ALA A 543 12.71 -18.83 4.83
C ALA A 543 11.58 -18.24 3.98
N ILE A 544 10.36 -18.27 4.51
CA ILE A 544 9.13 -17.90 3.80
C ILE A 544 8.30 -16.94 4.66
N GLY A 545 7.60 -16.01 4.01
CA GLY A 545 6.65 -15.08 4.61
C GLY A 545 5.27 -15.69 4.78
N PHE A 546 4.61 -15.37 5.89
CA PHE A 546 3.28 -15.88 6.24
C PHE A 546 2.32 -14.73 6.53
N TYR A 547 1.09 -14.86 5.96
CA TYR A 547 -0.05 -13.97 6.17
C TYR A 547 -1.29 -14.81 6.45
N ASN A 548 -1.35 -15.51 7.60
CA ASN A 548 -2.43 -16.44 7.90
C ASN A 548 -2.89 -16.40 9.35
N THR A 549 -4.21 -16.52 9.54
CA THR A 549 -4.86 -16.66 10.84
C THR A 549 -5.22 -18.12 11.14
N PHE A 550 -5.43 -18.91 10.10
CA PHE A 550 -5.76 -20.33 10.19
C PHE A 550 -4.60 -21.17 9.65
N ALA A 551 -4.50 -22.40 10.12
CA ALA A 551 -3.56 -23.39 9.60
C ALA A 551 -4.18 -24.79 9.59
N ALA A 552 -3.72 -25.63 8.66
CA ALA A 552 -3.98 -27.06 8.69
C ALA A 552 -3.10 -27.72 9.76
N LEU A 553 -3.64 -28.72 10.43
CA LEU A 553 -2.93 -29.50 11.45
C LEU A 553 -2.75 -30.94 10.96
N ALA A 554 -1.52 -31.46 11.08
CA ALA A 554 -1.22 -32.85 10.82
C ALA A 554 -1.90 -33.74 11.88
N PRO A 555 -2.41 -34.93 11.51
CA PRO A 555 -3.02 -35.85 12.45
C PRO A 555 -1.98 -36.34 13.47
N SER A 556 -2.42 -36.57 14.71
CA SER A 556 -1.61 -37.15 15.76
C SER A 556 -1.43 -38.63 15.45
N GLY A 557 -0.30 -39.02 14.80
CA GLY A 557 0.00 -40.41 14.48
C GLY A 557 0.39 -40.64 13.01
N SER A 558 0.60 -41.89 12.61
CA SER A 558 1.06 -42.29 11.29
C SER A 558 -0.08 -42.39 10.22
N GLU A 559 -1.20 -41.69 10.43
CA GLU A 559 -2.28 -41.72 9.45
C GLU A 559 -1.89 -40.92 8.21
N THR A 560 -1.91 -41.59 7.06
CA THR A 560 -1.70 -40.95 5.77
C THR A 560 -2.90 -40.08 5.43
N PRO A 561 -2.72 -38.82 5.01
CA PRO A 561 -3.83 -37.98 4.58
C PRO A 561 -4.65 -38.64 3.50
N LEU A 562 -5.94 -38.33 3.44
CA LEU A 562 -6.75 -38.65 2.29
C LEU A 562 -6.08 -38.08 1.03
N LEU A 563 -6.26 -38.69 -0.12
CA LEU A 563 -5.62 -38.33 -1.40
C LEU A 563 -4.14 -38.75 -1.56
N GLY A 564 -3.52 -39.43 -0.59
CA GLY A 564 -2.14 -39.91 -0.69
C GLY A 564 -1.09 -38.80 -0.81
N LEU A 565 -1.34 -37.63 -0.22
CA LEU A 565 -0.43 -36.50 -0.23
C LEU A 565 0.64 -36.64 0.86
N GLU A 566 1.89 -36.32 0.53
CA GLU A 566 2.97 -36.12 1.50
C GLU A 566 2.77 -34.80 2.23
N VAL A 567 3.00 -34.77 3.53
CA VAL A 567 2.77 -33.62 4.42
C VAL A 567 4.10 -33.11 4.95
N ALA A 568 4.38 -31.83 4.73
CA ALA A 568 5.45 -31.11 5.43
C ALA A 568 4.81 -30.30 6.58
N ALA A 569 5.11 -30.72 7.82
CA ALA A 569 4.55 -30.09 9.02
C ALA A 569 5.65 -29.82 10.05
N ASP A 570 5.43 -28.78 10.86
CA ASP A 570 6.24 -28.50 12.03
C ASP A 570 6.11 -29.66 13.05
N ALA A 571 7.23 -30.26 13.41
CA ALA A 571 7.26 -31.43 14.29
C ALA A 571 6.76 -31.16 15.71
N THR A 572 6.78 -29.91 16.18
CA THR A 572 6.40 -29.51 17.52
C THR A 572 4.94 -29.14 17.63
N THR A 573 4.45 -28.35 16.65
CA THR A 573 3.10 -27.78 16.66
C THR A 573 2.11 -28.57 15.82
N GLY A 574 2.61 -29.42 14.90
CA GLY A 574 1.78 -30.11 13.93
C GLY A 574 1.23 -29.22 12.81
N ILE A 575 1.64 -27.95 12.74
CA ILE A 575 1.18 -27.02 11.70
C ILE A 575 1.72 -27.47 10.35
N VAL A 576 0.82 -27.67 9.39
CA VAL A 576 1.17 -28.08 8.02
C VAL A 576 1.58 -26.86 7.21
N HIS A 577 2.78 -26.91 6.64
CA HIS A 577 3.34 -25.85 5.82
C HIS A 577 3.18 -26.11 4.32
N ALA A 578 3.16 -27.38 3.91
CA ALA A 578 3.01 -27.75 2.51
C ALA A 578 2.43 -29.18 2.37
N LEU A 579 1.80 -29.43 1.21
CA LEU A 579 1.35 -30.73 0.75
C LEU A 579 1.90 -30.98 -0.66
N ARG A 580 2.28 -32.23 -0.97
CA ARG A 580 2.63 -32.61 -2.34
C ARG A 580 2.20 -34.04 -2.68
N GLY A 581 1.97 -34.27 -3.98
CA GLY A 581 1.61 -35.56 -4.54
C GLY A 581 1.80 -35.56 -6.05
N SER A 582 1.35 -36.61 -6.72
CA SER A 582 1.48 -36.70 -8.19
C SER A 582 0.68 -35.57 -8.87
N GLY A 583 1.38 -34.59 -9.45
CA GLY A 583 0.77 -33.43 -10.11
C GLY A 583 0.12 -32.40 -9.16
N VAL A 584 0.27 -32.53 -7.85
CA VAL A 584 -0.35 -31.64 -6.84
C VAL A 584 0.70 -31.14 -5.88
N ALA A 585 0.73 -29.82 -5.66
CA ALA A 585 1.49 -29.22 -4.58
C ALA A 585 0.70 -28.09 -3.92
N SER A 586 1.04 -27.78 -2.68
CA SER A 586 0.51 -26.59 -2.01
C SER A 586 1.47 -26.08 -0.94
N VAL A 587 1.33 -24.80 -0.59
CA VAL A 587 2.13 -24.12 0.44
C VAL A 587 1.28 -23.11 1.21
N GLN A 588 1.45 -23.07 2.53
CA GLN A 588 0.75 -22.11 3.40
C GLN A 588 1.32 -20.71 3.30
N GLY A 589 2.65 -20.59 3.16
CA GLY A 589 3.33 -19.30 3.05
C GLY A 589 3.23 -18.69 1.65
N HIS A 590 3.60 -17.42 1.56
CA HIS A 590 3.59 -16.63 0.33
C HIS A 590 4.98 -16.62 -0.30
N LEU A 591 5.21 -17.48 -1.29
CA LEU A 591 6.50 -17.62 -1.98
C LEU A 591 6.88 -16.34 -2.75
N GLU A 592 5.89 -15.59 -3.16
CA GLU A 592 5.97 -14.35 -3.93
C GLU A 592 6.26 -13.10 -3.09
N SER A 593 6.03 -13.15 -1.77
CA SER A 593 6.23 -12.02 -0.85
C SER A 593 7.69 -11.57 -0.80
N VAL A 594 7.92 -10.28 -0.51
CA VAL A 594 9.27 -9.75 -0.25
C VAL A 594 9.91 -10.38 0.98
N THR A 595 9.12 -10.92 1.92
CA THR A 595 9.59 -11.65 3.10
C THR A 595 9.95 -13.12 2.83
N SER A 596 9.97 -13.54 1.57
CA SER A 596 10.30 -14.91 1.18
C SER A 596 11.62 -14.97 0.40
N PRO A 597 12.79 -14.82 1.05
CA PRO A 597 14.08 -14.88 0.36
C PRO A 597 14.27 -16.18 -0.43
N ASP A 598 13.77 -17.32 0.08
CA ASP A 598 13.83 -18.62 -0.60
C ASP A 598 12.57 -18.93 -1.44
N GLY A 599 11.66 -17.95 -1.57
CA GLY A 599 10.35 -18.14 -2.22
C GLY A 599 10.47 -18.57 -3.68
N LEU A 600 11.29 -17.89 -4.50
CA LEU A 600 11.46 -18.23 -5.91
C LEU A 600 12.06 -19.63 -6.12
N ALA A 601 13.08 -19.99 -5.33
CA ALA A 601 13.70 -21.33 -5.41
C ALA A 601 12.72 -22.43 -4.97
N THR A 602 11.91 -22.16 -3.96
CA THR A 602 10.87 -23.08 -3.51
C THR A 602 9.76 -23.23 -4.55
N LEU A 603 9.32 -22.12 -5.17
CA LEU A 603 8.35 -22.16 -6.27
C LEU A 603 8.89 -22.98 -7.46
N GLU A 604 10.16 -22.79 -7.84
CA GLU A 604 10.81 -23.55 -8.93
C GLU A 604 10.76 -25.06 -8.66
N ARG A 605 11.10 -25.51 -7.44
CA ARG A 605 11.03 -26.92 -7.05
C ARG A 605 9.60 -27.48 -7.09
N LEU A 606 8.63 -26.75 -6.52
CA LEU A 606 7.24 -27.19 -6.55
C LEU A 606 6.68 -27.27 -7.98
N LEU A 607 7.10 -26.37 -8.87
CA LEU A 607 6.74 -26.42 -10.29
C LEU A 607 7.35 -27.65 -10.97
N ASP A 608 8.61 -27.98 -10.68
CA ASP A 608 9.25 -29.19 -11.21
C ASP A 608 8.49 -30.44 -10.77
N ASP A 609 8.11 -30.54 -9.50
CA ASP A 609 7.34 -31.66 -8.95
C ASP A 609 5.98 -31.83 -9.65
N VAL A 610 5.20 -30.73 -9.78
CA VAL A 610 3.84 -30.80 -10.35
C VAL A 610 3.83 -30.98 -11.86
N LEU A 611 4.81 -30.46 -12.59
CA LEU A 611 4.91 -30.59 -14.05
C LEU A 611 5.52 -31.91 -14.48
N ALA A 612 6.46 -32.47 -13.69
CA ALA A 612 7.02 -33.81 -13.95
C ALA A 612 5.99 -34.95 -13.77
N GLY A 613 4.99 -34.73 -12.91
CA GLY A 613 3.89 -35.66 -12.66
C GLY A 613 2.92 -35.83 -13.86
N GLN A 614 3.03 -35.00 -14.88
CA GLN A 614 2.25 -35.12 -16.11
C GLN A 614 2.80 -36.28 -16.95
N THR A 615 2.39 -37.50 -16.67
CA THR A 615 2.47 -38.58 -17.66
C THR A 615 1.58 -38.15 -18.85
N ARG A 616 2.22 -37.82 -20.00
CA ARG A 616 1.49 -37.59 -21.24
C ARG A 616 0.64 -38.82 -21.50
N PHE A 617 -0.66 -38.77 -21.24
CA PHE A 617 -1.57 -39.78 -21.74
C PHE A 617 -1.51 -39.69 -23.27
N PRO A 618 -1.23 -40.78 -24.00
CA PRO A 618 -1.27 -40.76 -25.45
C PRO A 618 -2.68 -40.39 -25.88
N ALA A 619 -2.78 -39.44 -26.81
CA ALA A 619 -4.06 -39.04 -27.39
C ALA A 619 -4.81 -40.32 -27.82
N VAL A 620 -6.01 -40.52 -27.32
CA VAL A 620 -6.90 -41.62 -27.75
C VAL A 620 -7.11 -41.40 -29.24
N ALA A 621 -6.50 -42.31 -30.05
CA ALA A 621 -6.68 -42.33 -31.48
C ALA A 621 -8.18 -42.51 -31.78
N GLY A 622 -8.77 -41.52 -32.43
CA GLY A 622 -10.17 -41.52 -32.80
C GLY A 622 -10.48 -42.79 -33.61
N SER A 623 -11.38 -43.63 -33.14
CA SER A 623 -11.95 -44.73 -33.87
C SER A 623 -12.72 -44.17 -35.07
N THR A 624 -12.11 -44.25 -36.26
CA THR A 624 -12.86 -44.10 -37.52
C THR A 624 -13.82 -45.24 -37.64
N HIS A 625 -15.09 -44.98 -37.40
CA HIS A 625 -16.16 -45.86 -37.86
C HIS A 625 -16.23 -45.72 -39.37
N ALA A 626 -15.71 -46.76 -40.05
CA ALA A 626 -16.02 -47.04 -41.43
C ALA A 626 -17.44 -47.60 -41.50
N GLY A 627 -18.37 -46.81 -42.07
CA GLY A 627 -19.70 -47.29 -42.43
C GLY A 627 -19.59 -48.18 -43.69
N GLY A 628 -20.15 -49.35 -43.58
CA GLY A 628 -20.61 -50.17 -44.70
C GLY A 628 -22.09 -50.09 -44.84
#